data_cb75e78293f22fc7e37285adc75d68c3
#
_entry.id   cb75e78293f22fc7e37285adc75d68c3
#
_cell.length_a   1.000
_cell.length_b   1.000
_cell.length_c   1.000
_cell.angle_alpha   90.00
_cell.angle_beta   90.00
_cell.angle_gamma   90.00
#
_symmetry.space_group_name_H-M   'P 1'
#
loop_
_entity.id
_entity.type
_entity.pdbx_description
1 polymer ?
#
loop_
_entity_poly.entity_id
_entity_poly.type
_entity_poly.pdbx_seq_one_letter_code
_entity_poly.pdbx_strand_id
1 'polypeptide(L)'
;MMRNVFLFSLILLSSTLTSAQQRTKYEFKRNLPVYADSLIADLNYPLAWGHNDITDFDEWRRVARQKVFDSMLTPPPAPNKEGNYPYELLFEEQRDGYKARKIEVRLSRYYSVPAYVLIPDGKGPFPAVNVLHDHGAHLFIGKEKMIRPLACEDSTVVNDAVEWAANLYEGQFLGDYLASNGFVVFSADAPMWGERGQMEGPRRDRYDMIAGNMMMYGIDLSAYMTYDDLSGTEFLASMPEVDATRIGCAGCSMGAYRAWMLAALSDRVKAAAAVCWMVTADEQMSFKYKRTENGGFANCLPGLRRWLDYPHIASIACPKAMLFINGSQDKLFPVAGVEKAFATMRATWQSQGADDRLETELWDIPHSCPIRAQQRVLDFLKRNLVENPQ
;
A
#
# COMPACT_ATOMS: atom_id res chain seq x y z
N MET A 1 -51.29 -71.20 -15.13
CA MET A 1 -50.91 -70.12 -16.07
C MET A 1 -50.99 -68.79 -15.32
N MET A 2 -50.06 -68.50 -14.50
CA MET A 2 -49.87 -67.15 -13.89
C MET A 2 -48.55 -67.17 -13.13
N ARG A 3 -47.45 -66.83 -13.77
CA ARG A 3 -46.15 -66.52 -13.15
C ARG A 3 -45.32 -65.87 -14.24
N ASN A 4 -45.26 -64.57 -14.26
CA ASN A 4 -44.18 -63.76 -14.89
C ASN A 4 -44.66 -62.32 -15.12
N VAL A 5 -44.97 -61.55 -14.09
CA VAL A 5 -45.22 -60.10 -14.19
C VAL A 5 -44.62 -59.32 -13.01
N PHE A 6 -43.73 -59.89 -12.20
CA PHE A 6 -43.22 -59.16 -11.04
C PHE A 6 -41.71 -58.91 -11.02
N LEU A 7 -41.02 -58.91 -12.18
CA LEU A 7 -39.58 -58.71 -12.18
C LEU A 7 -39.08 -57.46 -12.96
N PHE A 8 -39.99 -56.59 -13.43
CA PHE A 8 -39.59 -55.41 -14.21
C PHE A 8 -39.73 -54.07 -13.49
N SER A 9 -40.28 -54.01 -12.30
CA SER A 9 -40.50 -52.76 -11.57
C SER A 9 -39.41 -52.41 -10.55
N LEU A 10 -38.44 -53.30 -10.29
CA LEU A 10 -37.39 -53.03 -9.27
C LEU A 10 -36.06 -52.47 -9.87
N ILE A 11 -35.89 -52.48 -11.17
CA ILE A 11 -34.63 -52.01 -11.82
C ILE A 11 -34.69 -50.52 -12.17
N LEU A 12 -35.87 -49.92 -12.25
CA LEU A 12 -36.01 -48.49 -12.58
C LEU A 12 -35.95 -47.54 -11.34
N LEU A 13 -36.00 -48.05 -10.11
CA LEU A 13 -35.85 -47.20 -8.94
C LEU A 13 -34.43 -47.06 -8.42
N SER A 14 -33.48 -47.87 -8.89
CA SER A 14 -32.10 -47.80 -8.47
C SER A 14 -31.22 -46.84 -9.32
N SER A 15 -31.69 -46.47 -10.50
CA SER A 15 -30.94 -45.54 -11.38
C SER A 15 -31.28 -44.07 -11.19
N THR A 16 -32.36 -43.75 -10.47
CA THR A 16 -32.73 -42.34 -10.17
C THR A 16 -32.19 -41.84 -8.82
N LEU A 17 -31.71 -42.75 -7.98
CA LEU A 17 -31.10 -42.35 -6.70
C LEU A 17 -29.61 -42.02 -6.78
N THR A 18 -28.93 -42.39 -7.84
CA THR A 18 -27.50 -42.11 -8.06
C THR A 18 -27.22 -40.78 -8.73
N SER A 19 -28.18 -40.17 -9.42
CA SER A 19 -27.97 -38.84 -10.06
C SER A 19 -28.31 -37.67 -9.15
N ALA A 20 -28.93 -37.87 -8.01
CA ALA A 20 -29.24 -36.82 -7.03
C ALA A 20 -28.10 -36.59 -6.02
N GLN A 21 -27.07 -37.42 -5.99
CA GLN A 21 -25.99 -37.38 -5.00
C GLN A 21 -24.70 -36.71 -5.48
N GLN A 22 -24.65 -36.20 -6.71
CA GLN A 22 -23.52 -35.43 -7.23
C GLN A 22 -23.88 -33.98 -7.51
N ARG A 23 -24.53 -33.30 -6.58
CA ARG A 23 -24.39 -31.85 -6.51
C ARG A 23 -23.08 -31.60 -5.81
N THR A 24 -22.09 -31.18 -6.56
CA THR A 24 -20.84 -30.60 -6.05
C THR A 24 -21.20 -29.61 -4.96
N LYS A 25 -20.91 -29.94 -3.70
CA LYS A 25 -21.02 -28.96 -2.63
C LYS A 25 -20.10 -27.81 -2.98
N TYR A 26 -20.65 -26.64 -3.13
CA TYR A 26 -19.87 -25.42 -3.24
C TYR A 26 -19.15 -25.24 -1.91
N GLU A 27 -17.85 -25.55 -1.88
CA GLU A 27 -17.03 -25.41 -0.68
C GLU A 27 -16.14 -24.19 -0.81
N PHE A 28 -16.08 -23.42 0.27
CA PHE A 28 -15.08 -22.39 0.43
C PHE A 28 -13.97 -22.97 1.31
N LYS A 29 -12.78 -23.06 0.76
CA LYS A 29 -11.56 -23.22 1.52
C LYS A 29 -10.85 -21.87 1.49
N ARG A 30 -10.31 -21.43 2.61
CA ARG A 30 -9.72 -20.09 2.69
C ARG A 30 -10.79 -19.00 2.45
N ASN A 31 -10.41 -17.90 1.87
CA ASN A 31 -11.30 -16.77 1.55
C ASN A 31 -11.85 -16.83 0.12
N LEU A 32 -11.65 -17.93 -0.59
CA LEU A 32 -12.03 -18.12 -1.98
C LEU A 32 -12.80 -19.44 -2.14
N PRO A 33 -13.65 -19.56 -3.19
CA PRO A 33 -14.23 -20.83 -3.57
C PRO A 33 -13.15 -21.86 -3.93
N VAL A 34 -13.40 -23.14 -3.67
CA VAL A 34 -12.40 -24.21 -3.91
C VAL A 34 -11.85 -24.23 -5.33
N TYR A 35 -12.67 -23.92 -6.36
CA TYR A 35 -12.19 -23.87 -7.73
C TYR A 35 -11.13 -22.78 -7.96
N ALA A 36 -11.10 -21.74 -7.12
CA ALA A 36 -10.09 -20.70 -7.22
C ALA A 36 -8.67 -21.21 -6.87
N ASP A 37 -8.57 -22.31 -6.10
CA ASP A 37 -7.27 -22.95 -5.85
C ASP A 37 -6.61 -23.41 -7.16
N SER A 38 -7.40 -23.97 -8.09
CA SER A 38 -6.90 -24.33 -9.42
C SER A 38 -6.46 -23.12 -10.23
N LEU A 39 -7.26 -22.04 -10.20
CA LEU A 39 -6.88 -20.80 -10.89
C LEU A 39 -5.60 -20.18 -10.32
N ILE A 40 -5.42 -20.23 -8.99
CA ILE A 40 -4.22 -19.71 -8.32
C ILE A 40 -3.01 -20.60 -8.63
N ALA A 41 -3.18 -21.92 -8.67
CA ALA A 41 -2.11 -22.85 -8.99
C ALA A 41 -1.56 -22.67 -10.43
N ASP A 42 -2.41 -22.19 -11.34
CA ASP A 42 -2.04 -21.90 -12.73
C ASP A 42 -1.35 -20.53 -12.91
N LEU A 43 -1.21 -19.72 -11.83
CA LEU A 43 -0.55 -18.42 -11.90
C LEU A 43 0.96 -18.60 -12.02
N ASN A 44 1.51 -18.25 -13.17
CA ASN A 44 2.95 -18.28 -13.45
C ASN A 44 3.60 -16.89 -13.51
N TYR A 45 2.82 -15.83 -13.26
CA TYR A 45 3.26 -14.44 -13.29
C TYR A 45 4.09 -14.09 -14.55
N PRO A 46 3.48 -14.10 -15.73
CA PRO A 46 4.20 -14.01 -16.99
C PRO A 46 4.94 -12.70 -17.21
N LEU A 47 4.69 -11.67 -16.41
CA LEU A 47 5.44 -10.41 -16.43
C LEU A 47 6.46 -10.28 -15.29
N ALA A 48 6.65 -11.32 -14.47
CA ALA A 48 7.75 -11.29 -13.51
C ALA A 48 9.11 -11.28 -14.24
N TRP A 49 10.10 -10.59 -13.66
CA TRP A 49 11.45 -10.59 -14.22
C TRP A 49 12.01 -12.00 -14.34
N GLY A 50 12.49 -12.36 -15.52
CA GLY A 50 12.99 -13.69 -15.82
C GLY A 50 11.91 -14.75 -16.19
N HIS A 51 10.62 -14.39 -16.23
CA HIS A 51 9.53 -15.29 -16.65
C HIS A 51 9.04 -15.04 -18.09
N ASN A 52 9.72 -14.21 -18.84
CA ASN A 52 9.38 -13.85 -20.21
C ASN A 52 10.65 -13.63 -21.05
N ASP A 53 10.49 -13.34 -22.33
CA ASP A 53 11.59 -13.18 -23.28
C ASP A 53 12.26 -11.79 -23.25
N ILE A 54 11.82 -10.89 -22.35
CA ILE A 54 12.43 -9.57 -22.20
C ILE A 54 13.72 -9.72 -21.40
N THR A 55 14.86 -9.48 -22.02
CA THR A 55 16.20 -9.61 -21.43
C THR A 55 16.79 -8.26 -21.00
N ASP A 56 16.29 -7.15 -21.53
CA ASP A 56 16.63 -5.81 -21.11
C ASP A 56 15.80 -5.40 -19.90
N PHE A 57 16.47 -5.04 -18.79
CA PHE A 57 15.80 -4.75 -17.53
C PHE A 57 15.00 -3.44 -17.54
N ASP A 58 15.48 -2.42 -18.23
CA ASP A 58 14.78 -1.15 -18.34
C ASP A 58 13.53 -1.29 -19.21
N GLU A 59 13.60 -2.08 -20.26
CA GLU A 59 12.44 -2.44 -21.07
C GLU A 59 11.42 -3.25 -20.25
N TRP A 60 11.89 -4.25 -19.47
CA TRP A 60 11.02 -5.00 -18.57
C TRP A 60 10.32 -4.07 -17.56
N ARG A 61 11.07 -3.17 -16.90
CA ARG A 61 10.50 -2.19 -15.96
C ARG A 61 9.42 -1.35 -16.62
N ARG A 62 9.66 -0.89 -17.84
CA ARG A 62 8.70 -0.09 -18.60
C ARG A 62 7.41 -0.89 -18.87
N VAL A 63 7.54 -2.14 -19.32
CA VAL A 63 6.40 -3.02 -19.62
C VAL A 63 5.64 -3.39 -18.34
N ALA A 64 6.35 -3.79 -17.28
CA ALA A 64 5.74 -4.16 -16.01
C ALA A 64 5.03 -2.96 -15.35
N ARG A 65 5.66 -1.76 -15.35
CA ARG A 65 5.05 -0.52 -14.86
C ARG A 65 3.80 -0.17 -15.65
N GLN A 66 3.85 -0.24 -16.97
CA GLN A 66 2.69 0.01 -17.83
C GLN A 66 1.55 -0.96 -17.50
N LYS A 67 1.86 -2.25 -17.26
CA LYS A 67 0.85 -3.22 -16.89
C LYS A 67 0.18 -2.89 -15.55
N VAL A 68 0.91 -2.35 -14.58
CA VAL A 68 0.32 -1.86 -13.33
C VAL A 68 -0.67 -0.73 -13.62
N PHE A 69 -0.27 0.27 -14.42
CA PHE A 69 -1.17 1.37 -14.83
C PHE A 69 -2.38 0.88 -15.63
N ASP A 70 -2.20 -0.06 -16.54
CA ASP A 70 -3.30 -0.66 -17.33
C ASP A 70 -4.31 -1.43 -16.45
N SER A 71 -3.87 -1.89 -15.28
CA SER A 71 -4.71 -2.59 -14.31
C SER A 71 -5.43 -1.64 -13.36
N MET A 72 -5.02 -0.37 -13.34
CA MET A 72 -5.72 0.70 -12.64
C MET A 72 -6.91 1.17 -13.48
N LEU A 73 -8.03 1.40 -12.81
CA LEU A 73 -9.17 2.00 -13.45
C LEU A 73 -8.88 3.49 -13.73
N THR A 74 -9.86 4.23 -14.20
CA THR A 74 -9.68 5.60 -14.66
C THR A 74 -8.96 6.50 -13.65
N PRO A 75 -7.79 7.06 -14.00
CA PRO A 75 -7.09 7.97 -13.11
C PRO A 75 -7.83 9.30 -12.97
N PRO A 76 -7.75 9.96 -11.81
CA PRO A 76 -8.21 11.32 -11.69
C PRO A 76 -7.34 12.23 -12.57
N PRO A 77 -7.92 13.19 -13.28
CA PRO A 77 -7.15 14.12 -14.11
C PRO A 77 -6.27 15.04 -13.27
N ALA A 78 -5.10 15.35 -13.77
CA ALA A 78 -4.19 16.31 -13.16
C ALA A 78 -4.88 17.67 -12.87
N PRO A 79 -4.38 18.47 -11.91
CA PRO A 79 -4.99 19.75 -11.54
C PRO A 79 -5.03 20.74 -12.70
N ASN A 80 -4.01 20.75 -13.55
CA ASN A 80 -3.95 21.52 -14.77
C ASN A 80 -3.03 20.87 -15.81
N LYS A 81 -2.94 21.47 -17.01
CA LYS A 81 -2.10 20.96 -18.10
C LYS A 81 -0.59 21.01 -17.81
N GLU A 82 -0.16 21.87 -16.91
CA GLU A 82 1.24 22.10 -16.57
C GLU A 82 1.70 21.28 -15.35
N GLY A 83 0.80 20.46 -14.76
CA GLY A 83 1.10 19.69 -13.55
C GLY A 83 1.35 20.58 -12.32
N ASN A 84 0.73 21.77 -12.29
CA ASN A 84 0.82 22.68 -11.16
C ASN A 84 -0.11 22.26 -10.03
N TYR A 85 0.35 22.31 -8.79
CA TYR A 85 -0.38 21.84 -7.61
C TYR A 85 -0.65 23.02 -6.66
N PRO A 86 -1.63 23.90 -6.94
CA PRO A 86 -1.96 25.00 -6.06
C PRO A 86 -2.46 24.47 -4.72
N TYR A 87 -2.10 25.17 -3.64
CA TYR A 87 -2.56 24.84 -2.31
C TYR A 87 -2.98 26.10 -1.53
N GLU A 88 -3.84 25.90 -0.55
CA GLU A 88 -4.21 26.90 0.44
C GLU A 88 -3.56 26.56 1.78
N LEU A 89 -2.95 27.55 2.41
CA LEU A 89 -2.45 27.44 3.78
C LEU A 89 -3.60 27.69 4.75
N LEU A 90 -4.00 26.66 5.49
CA LEU A 90 -5.10 26.74 6.44
C LEU A 90 -4.62 27.11 7.85
N PHE A 91 -3.46 26.57 8.26
CA PHE A 91 -2.89 26.82 9.57
C PHE A 91 -1.37 26.59 9.56
N GLU A 92 -0.64 27.35 10.38
CA GLU A 92 0.81 27.17 10.58
C GLU A 92 1.16 27.35 12.06
N GLU A 93 2.02 26.49 12.57
CA GLU A 93 2.61 26.61 13.90
C GLU A 93 4.10 26.30 13.88
N GLN A 94 4.85 26.92 14.80
CA GLN A 94 6.24 26.57 15.04
C GLN A 94 6.33 25.43 16.05
N ARG A 95 7.15 24.45 15.75
CA ARG A 95 7.51 23.33 16.63
C ARG A 95 9.02 23.37 16.89
N ASP A 96 9.50 22.49 17.77
CA ASP A 96 10.92 22.42 18.09
C ASP A 96 11.74 21.91 16.89
N GLY A 97 12.46 22.83 16.24
CA GLY A 97 13.32 22.55 15.09
C GLY A 97 12.63 22.49 13.73
N TYR A 98 11.33 22.73 13.64
CA TYR A 98 10.60 22.75 12.36
C TYR A 98 9.27 23.49 12.45
N LYS A 99 8.77 23.88 11.30
CA LYS A 99 7.47 24.50 11.11
C LYS A 99 6.46 23.46 10.63
N ALA A 100 5.25 23.43 11.19
CA ALA A 100 4.16 22.55 10.80
C ALA A 100 3.04 23.35 10.15
N ARG A 101 2.58 22.88 8.97
CA ARG A 101 1.50 23.50 8.20
C ARG A 101 0.37 22.51 7.96
N LYS A 102 -0.87 22.99 8.12
CA LYS A 102 -2.05 22.35 7.54
C LYS A 102 -2.36 23.05 6.23
N ILE A 103 -2.49 22.29 5.17
CA ILE A 103 -2.79 22.80 3.82
C ILE A 103 -3.93 22.03 3.21
N GLU A 104 -4.59 22.63 2.24
CA GLU A 104 -5.46 21.96 1.31
C GLU A 104 -4.84 22.06 -0.08
N VAL A 105 -4.36 20.94 -0.63
CA VAL A 105 -3.63 20.89 -1.90
C VAL A 105 -4.50 20.30 -3.00
N ARG A 106 -4.54 20.96 -4.16
CA ARG A 106 -5.28 20.50 -5.32
C ARG A 106 -4.48 19.45 -6.09
N LEU A 107 -4.74 18.17 -5.81
CA LEU A 107 -4.11 17.04 -6.49
C LEU A 107 -4.80 16.66 -7.80
N SER A 108 -6.07 17.10 -7.99
CA SER A 108 -6.85 16.89 -9.21
C SER A 108 -7.67 18.15 -9.51
N ARG A 109 -8.06 18.35 -10.76
CA ARG A 109 -9.02 19.42 -11.10
C ARG A 109 -10.39 19.24 -10.45
N TYR A 110 -10.71 18.06 -9.93
CA TYR A 110 -12.01 17.75 -9.33
C TYR A 110 -12.04 17.89 -7.82
N TYR A 111 -10.88 17.84 -7.14
CA TYR A 111 -10.83 17.86 -5.69
C TYR A 111 -9.49 18.38 -5.16
N SER A 112 -9.54 18.90 -3.96
CA SER A 112 -8.38 19.19 -3.13
C SER A 112 -8.27 18.14 -2.00
N VAL A 113 -7.09 18.02 -1.42
CA VAL A 113 -6.77 17.01 -0.41
C VAL A 113 -6.19 17.70 0.83
N PRO A 114 -6.75 17.46 2.03
CA PRO A 114 -6.15 17.91 3.28
C PRO A 114 -4.81 17.22 3.51
N ALA A 115 -3.80 17.99 3.87
CA ALA A 115 -2.45 17.48 4.10
C ALA A 115 -1.72 18.27 5.18
N TYR A 116 -0.72 17.64 5.77
CA TYR A 116 0.27 18.30 6.61
C TYR A 116 1.62 18.38 5.89
N VAL A 117 2.30 19.49 6.11
CA VAL A 117 3.68 19.69 5.65
C VAL A 117 4.52 20.13 6.85
N LEU A 118 5.62 19.44 7.09
CA LEU A 118 6.61 19.81 8.08
C LEU A 118 7.87 20.29 7.37
N ILE A 119 8.40 21.45 7.76
CA ILE A 119 9.56 22.08 7.13
C ILE A 119 10.62 22.34 8.19
N PRO A 120 11.80 21.72 8.13
CA PRO A 120 12.88 21.96 9.08
C PRO A 120 13.30 23.43 9.14
N ASP A 121 13.71 23.89 10.31
CA ASP A 121 14.34 25.19 10.46
C ASP A 121 15.71 25.22 9.75
N GLY A 122 16.11 26.36 9.23
CA GLY A 122 17.40 26.53 8.57
C GLY A 122 17.31 26.90 7.09
N LYS A 123 18.42 26.69 6.39
CA LYS A 123 18.53 27.06 4.97
C LYS A 123 18.42 25.83 4.10
N GLY A 124 17.28 25.69 3.41
CA GLY A 124 17.06 24.66 2.40
C GLY A 124 17.83 24.90 1.07
N PRO A 125 17.54 24.14 -0.01
CA PRO A 125 16.49 23.10 -0.04
C PRO A 125 16.89 21.83 0.71
N PHE A 126 15.89 21.18 1.31
CA PHE A 126 16.06 19.99 2.15
C PHE A 126 15.69 18.70 1.37
N PRO A 127 16.23 17.53 1.74
CA PRO A 127 15.67 16.26 1.32
C PRO A 127 14.24 16.13 1.86
N ALA A 128 13.39 15.37 1.16
CA ALA A 128 11.99 15.29 1.53
C ALA A 128 11.47 13.85 1.57
N VAL A 129 10.44 13.62 2.38
CA VAL A 129 9.78 12.32 2.53
C VAL A 129 8.27 12.46 2.47
N ASN A 130 7.64 11.72 1.54
CA ASN A 130 6.21 11.51 1.56
C ASN A 130 5.91 10.38 2.55
N VAL A 131 5.30 10.68 3.69
CA VAL A 131 4.93 9.68 4.70
C VAL A 131 3.48 9.28 4.55
N LEU A 132 3.25 7.98 4.39
CA LEU A 132 2.00 7.40 3.97
C LEU A 132 1.37 6.65 5.15
N HIS A 133 0.19 7.08 5.57
CA HIS A 133 -0.47 6.52 6.75
C HIS A 133 -0.98 5.09 6.52
N ASP A 134 -1.10 4.34 7.62
CA ASP A 134 -1.67 3.00 7.66
C ASP A 134 -3.20 2.99 7.50
N HIS A 135 -3.76 1.79 7.30
CA HIS A 135 -5.20 1.60 7.27
C HIS A 135 -5.81 1.84 8.66
N GLY A 136 -5.31 1.12 9.65
CA GLY A 136 -5.80 1.13 11.02
C GLY A 136 -7.30 0.89 11.16
N ALA A 137 -7.77 0.83 12.41
CA ALA A 137 -9.19 0.80 12.71
C ALA A 137 -9.80 2.21 12.80
N HIS A 138 -8.96 3.23 12.96
CA HIS A 138 -9.33 4.63 13.14
C HIS A 138 -9.39 5.33 11.78
N LEU A 139 -10.48 5.15 11.02
CA LEU A 139 -10.64 5.74 9.68
C LEU A 139 -10.88 7.24 9.72
N PHE A 140 -11.23 7.77 10.86
CA PHE A 140 -11.54 9.19 11.06
C PHE A 140 -10.28 10.08 11.21
N ILE A 141 -9.09 9.46 11.30
CA ILE A 141 -7.78 10.09 11.18
C ILE A 141 -7.00 9.46 10.03
N GLY A 142 -6.23 10.26 9.31
CA GLY A 142 -5.38 9.84 8.21
C GLY A 142 -3.94 10.33 8.41
N LYS A 143 -3.63 11.53 7.94
CA LYS A 143 -2.33 12.22 8.12
C LYS A 143 -1.91 12.34 9.58
N GLU A 144 -2.87 12.42 10.51
CA GLU A 144 -2.66 12.49 11.95
C GLU A 144 -2.08 11.20 12.55
N LYS A 145 -2.09 10.09 11.81
CA LYS A 145 -1.37 8.87 12.21
C LYS A 145 0.14 8.99 12.04
N MET A 146 0.56 9.82 11.10
CA MET A 146 1.97 10.00 10.73
C MET A 146 2.59 11.25 11.34
N ILE A 147 1.79 12.29 11.54
CA ILE A 147 2.21 13.59 12.01
C ILE A 147 1.32 13.98 13.19
N ARG A 148 1.93 14.41 14.28
CA ARG A 148 1.19 14.90 15.44
C ARG A 148 0.19 15.99 15.02
N PRO A 149 -1.09 15.88 15.40
CA PRO A 149 -2.10 16.88 15.08
C PRO A 149 -1.67 18.30 15.43
N LEU A 150 -2.04 19.26 14.58
CA LEU A 150 -1.77 20.67 14.81
C LEU A 150 -2.75 21.25 15.84
N ALA A 151 -2.39 22.38 16.44
CA ALA A 151 -3.20 23.01 17.49
C ALA A 151 -4.59 23.47 17.03
N CYS A 152 -4.83 23.53 15.73
CA CYS A 152 -6.15 23.83 15.15
C CYS A 152 -7.10 22.62 15.08
N GLU A 153 -6.63 21.42 15.38
CA GLU A 153 -7.46 20.22 15.27
C GLU A 153 -8.41 20.04 16.47
N ASP A 154 -9.54 19.41 16.20
CA ASP A 154 -10.50 19.06 17.23
C ASP A 154 -9.89 18.07 18.24
N SER A 155 -10.29 18.19 19.50
CA SER A 155 -9.81 17.33 20.58
C SER A 155 -10.07 15.84 20.32
N THR A 156 -11.11 15.48 19.59
CA THR A 156 -11.43 14.10 19.23
C THR A 156 -10.38 13.56 18.26
N VAL A 157 -9.98 14.35 17.27
CA VAL A 157 -8.88 14.01 16.33
C VAL A 157 -7.57 13.84 17.07
N VAL A 158 -7.26 14.78 17.98
CA VAL A 158 -6.03 14.74 18.78
C VAL A 158 -5.98 13.48 19.64
N ASN A 159 -7.04 13.18 20.37
CA ASN A 159 -7.11 12.02 21.26
C ASN A 159 -6.98 10.71 20.48
N ASP A 160 -7.67 10.59 19.35
CA ASP A 160 -7.64 9.40 18.50
C ASP A 160 -6.26 9.17 17.88
N ALA A 161 -5.59 10.24 17.45
CA ALA A 161 -4.23 10.18 16.90
C ALA A 161 -3.19 9.79 17.96
N VAL A 162 -3.30 10.32 19.18
CA VAL A 162 -2.40 9.97 20.30
C VAL A 162 -2.59 8.52 20.72
N GLU A 163 -3.84 8.05 20.83
CA GLU A 163 -4.14 6.64 21.12
C GLU A 163 -3.58 5.74 20.03
N TRP A 164 -3.78 6.09 18.76
CA TRP A 164 -3.27 5.30 17.64
C TRP A 164 -1.73 5.27 17.60
N ALA A 165 -1.09 6.41 17.82
CA ALA A 165 0.37 6.49 17.90
C ALA A 165 0.92 5.60 19.04
N ALA A 166 0.28 5.59 20.21
CA ALA A 166 0.67 4.74 21.32
C ALA A 166 0.54 3.25 20.96
N ASN A 167 -0.51 2.86 20.24
CA ASN A 167 -0.81 1.46 19.92
C ASN A 167 0.09 0.89 18.80
N LEU A 168 0.37 1.65 17.75
CA LEU A 168 1.09 1.14 16.57
C LEU A 168 2.53 1.65 16.47
N TYR A 169 2.82 2.82 17.01
CA TYR A 169 4.08 3.56 16.83
C TYR A 169 4.84 3.83 18.14
N GLU A 170 4.46 3.20 19.23
CA GLU A 170 5.06 3.43 20.57
C GLU A 170 5.02 4.89 21.02
N GLY A 171 3.99 5.64 20.61
CA GLY A 171 3.77 7.04 20.98
C GLY A 171 4.58 8.06 20.17
N GLN A 172 5.39 7.63 19.21
CA GLN A 172 6.18 8.53 18.35
C GLN A 172 5.49 8.71 17.00
N PHE A 173 5.41 9.95 16.52
CA PHE A 173 4.94 10.25 15.16
C PHE A 173 6.12 10.25 14.19
N LEU A 174 6.10 9.34 13.21
CA LEU A 174 7.21 9.17 12.25
C LEU A 174 7.51 10.47 11.49
N GLY A 175 6.49 11.22 11.09
CA GLY A 175 6.66 12.47 10.34
C GLY A 175 7.38 13.54 11.18
N ASP A 176 6.97 13.74 12.43
CA ASP A 176 7.64 14.67 13.35
C ASP A 176 9.09 14.24 13.60
N TYR A 177 9.33 12.94 13.76
CA TYR A 177 10.68 12.40 13.95
C TYR A 177 11.58 12.64 12.74
N LEU A 178 11.07 12.50 11.52
CA LEU A 178 11.82 12.80 10.30
C LEU A 178 12.06 14.31 10.14
N ALA A 179 11.07 15.15 10.45
CA ALA A 179 11.19 16.60 10.33
C ALA A 179 12.23 17.16 11.28
N SER A 180 12.25 16.73 12.56
CA SER A 180 13.27 17.12 13.54
C SER A 180 14.67 16.62 13.17
N ASN A 181 14.78 15.71 12.20
CA ASN A 181 16.03 15.19 11.65
C ASN A 181 16.38 15.73 10.25
N GLY A 182 15.77 16.85 9.84
CA GLY A 182 16.20 17.62 8.67
C GLY A 182 15.51 17.25 7.35
N PHE A 183 14.38 16.53 7.38
CA PHE A 183 13.59 16.27 6.19
C PHE A 183 12.37 17.17 6.11
N VAL A 184 12.06 17.70 4.94
CA VAL A 184 10.69 18.15 4.66
C VAL A 184 9.80 16.91 4.62
N VAL A 185 8.67 16.97 5.34
CA VAL A 185 7.73 15.84 5.41
C VAL A 185 6.38 16.28 4.87
N PHE A 186 5.79 15.44 4.03
CA PHE A 186 4.43 15.60 3.53
C PHE A 186 3.61 14.37 3.90
N SER A 187 2.37 14.58 4.35
CA SER A 187 1.38 13.52 4.57
C SER A 187 0.00 14.02 4.22
N ALA A 188 -0.69 13.30 3.35
CA ALA A 188 -2.06 13.60 2.96
C ALA A 188 -3.02 12.50 3.40
N ASP A 189 -4.29 12.88 3.64
CA ASP A 189 -5.35 11.91 3.86
C ASP A 189 -5.60 11.09 2.59
N ALA A 190 -5.55 9.77 2.69
CA ALA A 190 -6.00 8.90 1.64
C ALA A 190 -7.54 8.99 1.48
N PRO A 191 -8.09 8.69 0.30
CA PRO A 191 -9.52 8.56 0.13
C PRO A 191 -10.13 7.62 1.18
N MET A 192 -11.18 8.02 1.85
CA MET A 192 -11.90 7.33 2.93
C MET A 192 -11.28 7.48 4.33
N TRP A 193 -10.17 8.20 4.50
CA TRP A 193 -9.56 8.47 5.80
C TRP A 193 -9.57 9.96 6.13
N GLY A 194 -9.50 10.26 7.43
CA GLY A 194 -9.41 11.62 7.94
C GLY A 194 -10.55 12.52 7.44
N GLU A 195 -10.21 13.71 7.07
CA GLU A 195 -11.17 14.71 6.53
C GLU A 195 -11.76 14.31 5.16
N ARG A 196 -11.23 13.27 4.50
CA ARG A 196 -11.80 12.67 3.29
C ARG A 196 -12.69 11.46 3.58
N GLY A 197 -12.87 11.13 4.84
CA GLY A 197 -13.78 10.11 5.32
C GLY A 197 -15.23 10.60 5.44
N GLN A 198 -16.09 9.73 5.95
CA GLN A 198 -17.48 10.08 6.21
C GLN A 198 -17.64 10.70 7.60
N MET A 199 -18.33 11.84 7.66
CA MET A 199 -18.56 12.61 8.89
C MET A 199 -19.36 11.88 9.98
N GLU A 200 -20.08 10.81 9.65
CA GLU A 200 -20.92 10.04 10.58
C GLU A 200 -20.17 8.88 11.26
N GLY A 201 -18.85 8.94 11.28
CA GLY A 201 -18.00 7.92 11.83
C GLY A 201 -17.67 6.80 10.84
N PRO A 202 -16.51 6.16 11.01
CA PRO A 202 -16.02 5.16 10.09
C PRO A 202 -16.75 3.85 10.30
N ARG A 203 -17.79 3.65 9.53
CA ARG A 203 -18.42 2.35 9.42
C ARG A 203 -17.74 1.59 8.29
N ARG A 204 -17.21 0.46 8.63
CA ARG A 204 -16.54 -0.41 7.71
C ARG A 204 -17.44 -0.96 6.61
N ASP A 205 -18.69 -1.27 6.92
CA ASP A 205 -19.71 -1.64 5.96
C ASP A 205 -19.88 -0.57 4.86
N ARG A 206 -19.76 0.71 5.20
CA ARG A 206 -19.79 1.80 4.23
C ARG A 206 -18.52 1.90 3.39
N TYR A 207 -17.35 1.65 3.98
CA TYR A 207 -16.08 1.62 3.26
C TYR A 207 -16.11 0.62 2.10
N ASP A 208 -16.48 -0.63 2.36
CA ASP A 208 -16.55 -1.68 1.35
C ASP A 208 -17.63 -1.38 0.30
N MET A 209 -18.78 -0.89 0.73
CA MET A 209 -19.87 -0.47 -0.16
C MET A 209 -19.45 0.68 -1.09
N ILE A 210 -18.79 1.71 -0.57
CA ILE A 210 -18.35 2.86 -1.36
C ILE A 210 -17.28 2.42 -2.36
N ALA A 211 -16.29 1.64 -1.92
CA ALA A 211 -15.25 1.10 -2.81
C ALA A 211 -15.87 0.25 -3.94
N GLY A 212 -16.85 -0.60 -3.62
CA GLY A 212 -17.60 -1.38 -4.61
C GLY A 212 -18.37 -0.50 -5.59
N ASN A 213 -19.03 0.56 -5.09
CA ASN A 213 -19.75 1.51 -5.95
C ASN A 213 -18.79 2.29 -6.88
N MET A 214 -17.61 2.68 -6.39
CA MET A 214 -16.58 3.33 -7.21
C MET A 214 -16.14 2.43 -8.36
N MET A 215 -15.94 1.13 -8.10
CA MET A 215 -15.55 0.17 -9.13
C MET A 215 -16.57 0.05 -10.27
N MET A 216 -17.87 0.23 -10.01
CA MET A 216 -18.91 0.26 -11.04
C MET A 216 -18.72 1.41 -12.04
N TYR A 217 -18.08 2.50 -11.63
CA TYR A 217 -17.76 3.65 -12.48
C TYR A 217 -16.30 3.63 -12.98
N GLY A 218 -15.63 2.52 -12.85
CA GLY A 218 -14.26 2.38 -13.31
C GLY A 218 -13.22 3.06 -12.43
N ILE A 219 -13.47 3.18 -11.13
CA ILE A 219 -12.54 3.75 -10.15
C ILE A 219 -12.29 2.72 -9.06
N ASP A 220 -11.09 2.16 -8.96
CA ASP A 220 -10.72 1.34 -7.81
C ASP A 220 -10.01 2.18 -6.73
N LEU A 221 -10.25 1.84 -5.47
CA LEU A 221 -9.75 2.63 -4.35
C LEU A 221 -8.22 2.59 -4.26
N SER A 222 -7.60 1.46 -4.59
CA SER A 222 -6.13 1.32 -4.57
C SER A 222 -5.47 2.20 -5.65
N ALA A 223 -6.05 2.24 -6.85
CA ALA A 223 -5.59 3.12 -7.91
C ALA A 223 -5.78 4.60 -7.53
N TYR A 224 -6.94 4.94 -6.98
CA TYR A 224 -7.22 6.31 -6.54
C TYR A 224 -6.18 6.82 -5.54
N MET A 225 -5.89 6.01 -4.49
CA MET A 225 -4.82 6.33 -3.55
C MET A 225 -3.46 6.46 -4.22
N THR A 226 -3.12 5.54 -5.14
CA THR A 226 -1.83 5.55 -5.84
C THR A 226 -1.65 6.81 -6.68
N TYR A 227 -2.69 7.27 -7.38
CA TYR A 227 -2.64 8.53 -8.13
C TYR A 227 -2.51 9.75 -7.23
N ASP A 228 -3.16 9.76 -6.07
CA ASP A 228 -2.99 10.84 -5.08
C ASP A 228 -1.57 10.84 -4.51
N ASP A 229 -0.99 9.67 -4.23
CA ASP A 229 0.40 9.56 -3.76
C ASP A 229 1.42 10.03 -4.80
N LEU A 230 1.20 9.70 -6.08
CA LEU A 230 2.00 10.20 -7.20
C LEU A 230 1.88 11.72 -7.31
N SER A 231 0.67 12.26 -7.32
CA SER A 231 0.42 13.70 -7.41
C SER A 231 0.94 14.46 -6.18
N GLY A 232 0.77 13.90 -4.98
CA GLY A 232 1.32 14.46 -3.74
C GLY A 232 2.84 14.49 -3.74
N THR A 233 3.48 13.49 -4.35
CA THR A 233 4.95 13.48 -4.51
C THR A 233 5.42 14.53 -5.53
N GLU A 234 4.69 14.74 -6.62
CA GLU A 234 4.97 15.83 -7.57
C GLU A 234 4.73 17.21 -6.91
N PHE A 235 3.67 17.36 -6.09
CA PHE A 235 3.48 18.57 -5.28
C PHE A 235 4.70 18.80 -4.37
N LEU A 236 5.12 17.80 -3.62
CA LEU A 236 6.28 17.88 -2.72
C LEU A 236 7.54 18.29 -3.49
N ALA A 237 7.77 17.73 -4.68
CA ALA A 237 8.90 18.08 -5.57
C ALA A 237 8.83 19.53 -6.07
N SER A 238 7.66 20.16 -6.12
CA SER A 238 7.46 21.52 -6.58
C SER A 238 7.68 22.59 -5.51
N MET A 239 7.81 22.18 -4.25
CA MET A 239 7.98 23.11 -3.14
C MET A 239 9.38 23.74 -3.15
N PRO A 240 9.51 25.05 -2.91
CA PRO A 240 10.80 25.73 -2.92
C PRO A 240 11.75 25.29 -1.81
N GLU A 241 11.18 24.74 -0.71
CA GLU A 241 11.95 24.22 0.43
C GLU A 241 12.56 22.83 0.14
N VAL A 242 12.15 22.16 -0.96
CA VAL A 242 12.48 20.76 -1.24
C VAL A 242 13.54 20.65 -2.33
N ASP A 243 14.55 19.82 -2.08
CA ASP A 243 15.43 19.32 -3.13
C ASP A 243 14.73 18.18 -3.90
N ALA A 244 14.19 18.50 -5.07
CA ALA A 244 13.43 17.55 -5.90
C ALA A 244 14.24 16.32 -6.37
N THR A 245 15.56 16.31 -6.19
CA THR A 245 16.44 15.18 -6.50
C THR A 245 16.60 14.22 -5.33
N ARG A 246 16.17 14.61 -4.11
CA ARG A 246 16.34 13.86 -2.86
C ARG A 246 15.02 13.59 -2.17
N ILE A 247 14.09 12.93 -2.89
CA ILE A 247 12.77 12.58 -2.37
C ILE A 247 12.71 11.08 -2.07
N GLY A 248 12.22 10.76 -0.87
CA GLY A 248 11.87 9.41 -0.46
C GLY A 248 10.41 9.27 -0.07
N CYS A 249 10.02 8.04 0.26
CA CYS A 249 8.73 7.77 0.89
C CYS A 249 8.87 6.70 1.98
N ALA A 250 7.96 6.73 2.94
CA ALA A 250 7.93 5.76 4.03
C ALA A 250 6.51 5.54 4.54
N GLY A 251 6.24 4.35 5.06
CA GLY A 251 4.97 4.07 5.71
C GLY A 251 4.94 2.72 6.41
N CYS A 252 3.89 2.52 7.21
CA CYS A 252 3.61 1.27 7.91
C CYS A 252 2.30 0.67 7.40
N SER A 253 2.18 -0.67 7.39
CA SER A 253 0.97 -1.38 7.01
C SER A 253 0.46 -0.95 5.62
N MET A 254 -0.77 -0.48 5.44
CA MET A 254 -1.24 0.08 4.18
C MET A 254 -0.32 1.20 3.67
N GLY A 255 0.26 2.01 4.56
CA GLY A 255 1.25 3.02 4.18
C GLY A 255 2.53 2.41 3.59
N ALA A 256 2.94 1.23 4.05
CA ALA A 256 4.05 0.49 3.45
C ALA A 256 3.69 -0.04 2.05
N TYR A 257 2.46 -0.56 1.86
CA TYR A 257 1.95 -0.91 0.53
C TYR A 257 2.02 0.28 -0.42
N ARG A 258 1.53 1.44 0.02
CA ARG A 258 1.59 2.69 -0.75
C ARG A 258 3.02 3.12 -1.04
N ALA A 259 3.95 2.98 -0.07
CA ALA A 259 5.34 3.40 -0.23
C ALA A 259 6.09 2.59 -1.30
N TRP A 260 6.01 1.25 -1.27
CA TRP A 260 6.68 0.47 -2.29
C TRP A 260 5.97 0.55 -3.66
N MET A 261 4.65 0.72 -3.70
CA MET A 261 3.91 1.00 -4.93
C MET A 261 4.35 2.35 -5.54
N LEU A 262 4.45 3.39 -4.72
CA LEU A 262 4.92 4.71 -5.13
C LEU A 262 6.37 4.65 -5.65
N ALA A 263 7.25 3.91 -4.98
CA ALA A 263 8.63 3.72 -5.44
C ALA A 263 8.72 3.01 -6.79
N ALA A 264 7.84 2.04 -7.03
CA ALA A 264 7.76 1.31 -8.31
C ALA A 264 7.28 2.21 -9.47
N LEU A 265 6.39 3.17 -9.19
CA LEU A 265 5.68 3.93 -10.22
C LEU A 265 6.18 5.36 -10.41
N SER A 266 6.83 5.98 -9.41
CA SER A 266 7.32 7.37 -9.47
C SER A 266 8.83 7.41 -9.72
N ASP A 267 9.27 8.20 -10.67
CA ASP A 267 10.71 8.45 -10.89
C ASP A 267 11.29 9.49 -9.91
N ARG A 268 10.43 10.23 -9.19
CA ARG A 268 10.84 11.18 -8.14
C ARG A 268 11.41 10.47 -6.90
N VAL A 269 10.84 9.33 -6.53
CA VAL A 269 11.26 8.59 -5.35
C VAL A 269 12.60 7.92 -5.60
N LYS A 270 13.59 8.22 -4.75
CA LYS A 270 14.96 7.66 -4.79
C LYS A 270 15.17 6.57 -3.73
N ALA A 271 14.48 6.69 -2.60
CA ALA A 271 14.55 5.72 -1.50
C ALA A 271 13.16 5.49 -0.90
N ALA A 272 12.82 4.25 -0.55
CA ALA A 272 11.55 3.94 0.09
C ALA A 272 11.70 2.95 1.25
N ALA A 273 10.96 3.21 2.34
CA ALA A 273 10.91 2.33 3.51
C ALA A 273 9.49 1.82 3.77
N ALA A 274 9.34 0.51 3.81
CA ALA A 274 8.07 -0.19 3.96
C ALA A 274 8.08 -1.06 5.21
N VAL A 275 7.31 -0.69 6.23
CA VAL A 275 7.23 -1.41 7.50
C VAL A 275 5.93 -2.19 7.59
N CYS A 276 6.02 -3.50 7.87
CA CYS A 276 4.90 -4.42 8.07
C CYS A 276 3.93 -4.53 6.87
N TRP A 277 4.44 -4.51 5.65
CA TRP A 277 3.65 -4.89 4.49
C TRP A 277 4.52 -5.38 3.32
N MET A 278 4.83 -6.65 3.28
CA MET A 278 5.29 -7.38 2.09
C MET A 278 5.01 -8.87 2.30
N VAL A 279 4.50 -9.52 1.26
CA VAL A 279 4.13 -10.94 1.29
C VAL A 279 3.82 -11.42 -0.14
N THR A 280 3.86 -12.72 -0.40
CA THR A 280 3.24 -13.26 -1.61
C THR A 280 1.72 -13.39 -1.45
N ALA A 281 0.98 -13.16 -2.52
CA ALA A 281 -0.49 -13.16 -2.46
C ALA A 281 -1.09 -14.53 -2.13
N ASP A 282 -0.48 -15.62 -2.58
CA ASP A 282 -0.93 -16.99 -2.30
C ASP A 282 -0.87 -17.30 -0.80
N GLU A 283 0.21 -16.95 -0.13
CA GLU A 283 0.34 -17.14 1.32
C GLU A 283 -0.58 -16.21 2.11
N GLN A 284 -0.75 -14.96 1.67
CA GLN A 284 -1.67 -14.02 2.32
C GLN A 284 -3.13 -14.48 2.24
N MET A 285 -3.51 -15.17 1.16
CA MET A 285 -4.87 -15.68 0.96
C MET A 285 -5.14 -16.98 1.71
N SER A 286 -4.19 -17.50 2.51
CA SER A 286 -4.40 -18.71 3.29
C SER A 286 -5.50 -18.53 4.34
N PHE A 287 -6.16 -19.63 4.71
CA PHE A 287 -7.28 -19.63 5.67
C PHE A 287 -6.86 -19.11 7.05
N LYS A 288 -5.63 -19.39 7.49
CA LYS A 288 -5.09 -18.96 8.78
C LYS A 288 -4.95 -17.45 8.86
N TYR A 289 -4.55 -16.83 7.77
CA TYR A 289 -4.29 -15.40 7.67
C TYR A 289 -5.41 -14.73 6.89
N LYS A 290 -6.65 -15.09 7.18
CA LYS A 290 -7.79 -14.47 6.51
C LYS A 290 -7.40 -13.04 6.13
N ARG A 291 -7.30 -12.77 4.84
CA ARG A 291 -7.39 -11.41 4.36
C ARG A 291 -8.81 -10.99 4.71
N THR A 292 -8.94 -10.67 5.97
CA THR A 292 -10.21 -10.24 6.52
C THR A 292 -10.53 -8.92 5.88
N GLU A 293 -11.66 -8.56 6.07
CA GLU A 293 -12.36 -7.34 5.78
C GLU A 293 -11.48 -6.06 5.85
N ASN A 294 -10.28 -6.07 6.46
CA ASN A 294 -9.40 -4.93 6.60
C ASN A 294 -8.53 -4.69 5.37
N GLY A 295 -8.74 -3.59 4.68
CA GLY A 295 -7.87 -3.11 3.62
C GLY A 295 -7.99 -3.81 2.27
N GLY A 296 -8.96 -4.71 2.09
CA GLY A 296 -9.14 -5.46 0.84
C GLY A 296 -9.14 -4.57 -0.40
N PHE A 297 -10.00 -3.60 -0.44
CA PHE A 297 -10.10 -2.66 -1.57
C PHE A 297 -8.93 -1.68 -1.65
N ALA A 298 -8.33 -1.30 -0.52
CA ALA A 298 -7.18 -0.41 -0.48
C ALA A 298 -5.92 -1.01 -1.11
N ASN A 299 -5.80 -2.34 -1.18
CA ASN A 299 -4.63 -3.05 -1.67
C ASN A 299 -4.96 -3.93 -2.90
N CYS A 300 -6.06 -3.67 -3.56
CA CYS A 300 -6.55 -4.50 -4.66
C CYS A 300 -6.54 -3.72 -5.97
N LEU A 301 -5.67 -4.14 -6.89
CA LEU A 301 -5.76 -3.78 -8.31
C LEU A 301 -6.37 -4.97 -9.04
N PRO A 302 -7.60 -4.84 -9.58
CA PRO A 302 -8.33 -5.98 -10.14
C PRO A 302 -7.57 -6.66 -11.29
N GLY A 303 -7.40 -7.98 -11.17
CA GLY A 303 -6.77 -8.80 -12.21
C GLY A 303 -5.25 -8.71 -12.31
N LEU A 304 -4.58 -7.80 -11.62
CA LEU A 304 -3.12 -7.62 -11.72
C LEU A 304 -2.35 -8.89 -11.29
N ARG A 305 -2.91 -9.67 -10.32
CA ARG A 305 -2.30 -10.93 -9.85
C ARG A 305 -2.17 -12.00 -10.92
N ARG A 306 -2.84 -11.87 -12.03
CA ARG A 306 -2.65 -12.77 -13.19
C ARG A 306 -1.33 -12.52 -13.92
N TRP A 307 -0.68 -11.38 -13.66
CA TRP A 307 0.52 -10.91 -14.37
C TRP A 307 1.72 -10.77 -13.44
N LEU A 308 1.50 -10.19 -12.26
CA LEU A 308 2.53 -9.82 -11.29
C LEU A 308 2.02 -10.06 -9.88
N ASP A 309 2.83 -10.65 -9.01
CA ASP A 309 2.58 -10.66 -7.57
C ASP A 309 3.19 -9.40 -6.91
N TYR A 310 2.91 -9.17 -5.64
CA TYR A 310 3.39 -8.02 -4.87
C TYR A 310 4.92 -7.84 -4.95
N PRO A 311 5.76 -8.88 -4.71
CA PRO A 311 7.20 -8.72 -4.82
C PRO A 311 7.66 -8.38 -6.24
N HIS A 312 6.96 -8.85 -7.28
CA HIS A 312 7.29 -8.51 -8.66
C HIS A 312 7.01 -7.04 -8.96
N ILE A 313 5.88 -6.49 -8.43
CA ILE A 313 5.56 -5.06 -8.58
C ILE A 313 6.57 -4.21 -7.83
N ALA A 314 6.89 -4.57 -6.57
CA ALA A 314 7.92 -3.86 -5.80
C ALA A 314 9.28 -3.89 -6.50
N SER A 315 9.60 -4.98 -7.23
CA SER A 315 10.82 -5.12 -8.00
C SER A 315 10.96 -4.17 -9.20
N ILE A 316 9.86 -3.56 -9.65
CA ILE A 316 9.91 -2.47 -10.64
C ILE A 316 10.72 -1.27 -10.13
N ALA A 317 10.80 -1.09 -8.80
CA ALA A 317 11.61 -0.03 -8.20
C ALA A 317 13.13 -0.24 -8.35
N CYS A 318 13.60 -1.46 -8.60
CA CYS A 318 15.03 -1.74 -8.78
C CYS A 318 15.62 -0.85 -9.91
N PRO A 319 16.81 -0.25 -9.74
CA PRO A 319 17.79 -0.41 -8.65
C PRO A 319 17.70 0.64 -7.52
N LYS A 320 16.55 1.24 -7.27
CA LYS A 320 16.38 2.22 -6.17
C LYS A 320 16.68 1.59 -4.81
N ALA A 321 17.04 2.44 -3.84
CA ALA A 321 17.21 1.98 -2.47
C ALA A 321 15.86 1.64 -1.82
N MET A 322 15.72 0.42 -1.31
CA MET A 322 14.49 -0.05 -0.69
C MET A 322 14.77 -0.74 0.65
N LEU A 323 13.99 -0.39 1.68
CA LEU A 323 13.99 -1.06 2.98
C LEU A 323 12.63 -1.69 3.23
N PHE A 324 12.63 -2.98 3.55
CA PHE A 324 11.45 -3.71 4.00
C PHE A 324 11.71 -4.29 5.39
N ILE A 325 10.82 -3.98 6.34
CA ILE A 325 10.80 -4.58 7.68
C ILE A 325 9.45 -5.27 7.87
N ASN A 326 9.44 -6.57 8.13
CA ASN A 326 8.23 -7.30 8.49
C ASN A 326 8.37 -7.94 9.87
N GLY A 327 7.24 -8.16 10.56
CA GLY A 327 7.20 -8.82 11.85
C GLY A 327 7.01 -10.32 11.74
N SER A 328 7.81 -11.11 12.47
CA SER A 328 7.63 -12.58 12.56
C SER A 328 6.40 -12.98 13.40
N GLN A 329 5.95 -12.08 14.28
CA GLN A 329 4.73 -12.25 15.08
C GLN A 329 3.50 -11.59 14.45
N ASP A 330 3.65 -11.04 13.24
CA ASP A 330 2.56 -10.40 12.53
C ASP A 330 1.51 -11.43 12.08
N LYS A 331 0.27 -11.25 12.51
CA LYS A 331 -0.85 -12.15 12.20
C LYS A 331 -1.51 -11.88 10.84
N LEU A 332 -1.13 -10.80 10.16
CA LEU A 332 -1.66 -10.41 8.85
C LEU A 332 -0.78 -10.92 7.71
N PHE A 333 0.51 -11.11 7.98
CA PHE A 333 1.51 -11.46 6.96
C PHE A 333 2.26 -12.73 7.37
N PRO A 334 1.93 -13.89 6.77
CA PRO A 334 2.60 -15.15 7.12
C PRO A 334 4.09 -15.12 6.77
N VAL A 335 4.92 -15.52 7.71
CA VAL A 335 6.40 -15.53 7.57
C VAL A 335 6.85 -16.21 6.27
N ALA A 336 6.26 -17.38 5.94
CA ALA A 336 6.61 -18.08 4.70
C ALA A 336 6.39 -17.23 3.44
N GLY A 337 5.30 -16.47 3.41
CA GLY A 337 5.01 -15.56 2.29
C GLY A 337 5.93 -14.33 2.27
N VAL A 338 6.33 -13.83 3.45
CA VAL A 338 7.30 -12.73 3.58
C VAL A 338 8.67 -13.18 3.04
N GLU A 339 9.15 -14.34 3.48
CA GLU A 339 10.44 -14.88 3.04
C GLU A 339 10.49 -15.16 1.53
N LYS A 340 9.43 -15.75 0.97
CA LYS A 340 9.28 -15.91 -0.49
C LYS A 340 9.35 -14.58 -1.23
N ALA A 341 8.62 -13.57 -0.73
CA ALA A 341 8.61 -12.25 -1.34
C ALA A 341 9.99 -11.59 -1.29
N PHE A 342 10.66 -11.66 -0.14
CA PHE A 342 12.02 -11.15 0.02
C PHE A 342 13.03 -11.86 -0.90
N ALA A 343 12.93 -13.19 -1.04
CA ALA A 343 13.77 -13.95 -1.95
C ALA A 343 13.57 -13.51 -3.42
N THR A 344 12.33 -13.32 -3.84
CA THR A 344 11.98 -12.83 -5.20
C THR A 344 12.60 -11.45 -5.46
N MET A 345 12.45 -10.51 -4.53
CA MET A 345 13.01 -9.17 -4.68
C MET A 345 14.54 -9.19 -4.69
N ARG A 346 15.19 -9.93 -3.77
CA ARG A 346 16.65 -10.07 -3.74
C ARG A 346 17.20 -10.59 -5.06
N ALA A 347 16.56 -11.62 -5.64
CA ALA A 347 16.98 -12.17 -6.93
C ALA A 347 16.94 -11.10 -8.05
N THR A 348 15.93 -10.20 -8.02
CA THR A 348 15.83 -9.10 -8.98
C THR A 348 16.95 -8.10 -8.79
N TRP A 349 17.20 -7.59 -7.57
CA TRP A 349 18.29 -6.63 -7.30
C TRP A 349 19.66 -7.22 -7.62
N GLN A 350 19.88 -8.50 -7.25
CA GLN A 350 21.10 -9.22 -7.56
C GLN A 350 21.33 -9.33 -9.07
N SER A 351 20.28 -9.60 -9.84
CA SER A 351 20.43 -9.69 -11.31
C SER A 351 20.86 -8.36 -11.95
N GLN A 352 20.71 -7.23 -11.22
CA GLN A 352 21.10 -5.91 -11.66
C GLN A 352 22.38 -5.39 -10.97
N GLY A 353 23.07 -6.22 -10.18
CA GLY A 353 24.26 -5.82 -9.43
C GLY A 353 23.99 -4.71 -8.42
N ALA A 354 22.81 -4.68 -7.83
CA ALA A 354 22.32 -3.65 -6.91
C ALA A 354 21.94 -4.22 -5.53
N ASP A 355 22.59 -5.32 -5.13
CA ASP A 355 22.27 -6.06 -3.91
C ASP A 355 22.33 -5.20 -2.64
N ASP A 356 23.24 -4.25 -2.60
CA ASP A 356 23.46 -3.32 -1.50
C ASP A 356 22.37 -2.29 -1.34
N ARG A 357 21.43 -2.22 -2.31
CA ARG A 357 20.32 -1.25 -2.34
C ARG A 357 19.01 -1.82 -1.84
N LEU A 358 18.90 -3.12 -1.68
CA LEU A 358 17.71 -3.77 -1.12
C LEU A 358 18.02 -4.34 0.26
N GLU A 359 17.37 -3.79 1.26
CA GLU A 359 17.43 -4.25 2.64
C GLU A 359 16.09 -4.89 3.02
N THR A 360 16.11 -6.14 3.41
CA THR A 360 14.91 -6.92 3.79
C THR A 360 15.14 -7.57 5.15
N GLU A 361 14.32 -7.21 6.11
CA GLU A 361 14.49 -7.57 7.51
C GLU A 361 13.21 -8.20 8.07
N LEU A 362 13.37 -9.35 8.74
CA LEU A 362 12.30 -10.01 9.49
C LEU A 362 12.62 -9.87 10.99
N TRP A 363 11.82 -9.07 11.68
CA TRP A 363 12.02 -8.74 13.09
C TRP A 363 11.05 -9.52 13.99
N ASP A 364 11.48 -9.78 15.22
CA ASP A 364 10.59 -10.38 16.24
C ASP A 364 9.66 -9.31 16.85
N ILE A 365 8.70 -8.85 16.03
CA ILE A 365 7.66 -7.87 16.40
C ILE A 365 6.29 -8.30 15.87
N PRO A 366 5.21 -7.86 16.49
CA PRO A 366 3.88 -7.94 15.93
C PRO A 366 3.68 -6.93 14.78
N HIS A 367 2.45 -6.78 14.30
CA HIS A 367 2.08 -5.76 13.32
C HIS A 367 2.17 -4.35 13.92
N SER A 368 3.36 -3.73 13.85
CA SER A 368 3.64 -2.43 14.47
C SER A 368 4.85 -1.74 13.85
N CYS A 369 4.99 -0.45 14.07
CA CYS A 369 6.15 0.36 13.69
C CYS A 369 6.79 0.98 14.96
N PRO A 370 7.46 0.18 15.81
CA PRO A 370 8.04 0.64 17.06
C PRO A 370 9.12 1.69 16.83
N ILE A 371 9.50 2.42 17.87
CA ILE A 371 10.54 3.49 17.81
C ILE A 371 11.81 2.98 17.12
N ARG A 372 12.26 1.77 17.44
CA ARG A 372 13.45 1.18 16.78
C ARG A 372 13.29 0.99 15.27
N ALA A 373 12.07 0.71 14.79
CA ALA A 373 11.81 0.63 13.35
C ALA A 373 11.81 2.02 12.70
N GLN A 374 11.27 3.02 13.38
CA GLN A 374 11.31 4.41 12.93
C GLN A 374 12.75 4.95 12.88
N GLN A 375 13.60 4.62 13.86
CA GLN A 375 15.04 4.92 13.83
C GLN A 375 15.71 4.27 12.62
N ARG A 376 15.40 2.99 12.37
CA ARG A 376 15.95 2.25 11.21
C ARG A 376 15.54 2.88 9.88
N VAL A 377 14.28 3.34 9.77
CA VAL A 377 13.77 4.09 8.62
C VAL A 377 14.54 5.40 8.45
N LEU A 378 14.74 6.17 9.53
CA LEU A 378 15.51 7.41 9.48
C LEU A 378 16.95 7.19 9.00
N ASP A 379 17.66 6.19 9.58
CA ASP A 379 19.05 5.88 9.21
C ASP A 379 19.17 5.48 7.74
N PHE A 380 18.21 4.68 7.27
CA PHE A 380 18.12 4.29 5.86
C PHE A 380 17.91 5.49 4.94
N LEU A 381 16.97 6.38 5.27
CA LEU A 381 16.67 7.57 4.46
C LEU A 381 17.84 8.56 4.50
N LYS A 382 18.49 8.78 5.64
CA LYS A 382 19.69 9.62 5.75
C LYS A 382 20.80 9.11 4.85
N ARG A 383 21.13 7.83 4.92
CA ARG A 383 22.18 7.23 4.10
C ARG A 383 21.93 7.40 2.61
N ASN A 384 20.67 7.25 2.14
CA ASN A 384 20.35 7.24 0.71
C ASN A 384 19.92 8.59 0.14
N LEU A 385 19.51 9.56 0.96
CA LEU A 385 19.04 10.88 0.50
C LEU A 385 19.94 12.04 0.94
N VAL A 386 20.81 11.82 1.93
CA VAL A 386 21.66 12.89 2.48
C VAL A 386 23.14 12.59 2.27
N GLU A 387 23.60 11.40 2.70
CA GLU A 387 25.01 11.02 2.69
C GLU A 387 25.49 10.54 1.32
N ASN A 388 24.67 9.72 0.64
CA ASN A 388 24.96 9.15 -0.68
C ASN A 388 23.77 9.37 -1.63
N PRO A 389 23.41 10.62 -1.97
CA PRO A 389 22.29 10.88 -2.87
C PRO A 389 22.64 10.41 -4.29
N GLN A 390 21.65 9.85 -4.99
CA GLN A 390 21.83 9.21 -6.30
C GLN A 390 21.09 9.98 -7.39
#